data_4ef9e94cbe6f26841a2c8be425002ac3
#
_entry.id   4ef9e94cbe6f26841a2c8be425002ac3
#
_cell.length_a   1.000
_cell.length_b   1.000
_cell.length_c   1.000
_cell.angle_alpha   90.00
_cell.angle_beta   90.00
_cell.angle_gamma   90.00
#
_symmetry.space_group_name_H-M   'P 1'
#
loop_
_entity.id
_entity.type
_entity.pdbx_description
1 polymer ?
#
loop_
_entity_poly.entity_id
_entity_poly.type
_entity_poly.pdbx_seq_one_letter_code
_entity_poly.pdbx_strand_id
1 'polypeptide(L)'
;WHTYGDSEEAQFLNVVMPLWESLHPEIRVEAVRQDSSQYHQMIVTSFGTGMSPDVARVDIANIAAYAKQGGLAALSDYPDFAELSASYLDAPLSTNLYQGKYYGLPLDTNCKAAVVNTNVLKELGIDEIPATMEEFIEAAKTRGTYSLNVSGVGDWDMYPYFWLFGGVLTDDGFTTASGYLD
;
A
#
# COMPACT_ATOMS: atom_id res chain seq x y z
N TRP A 1 4.17 -17.12 1.59
CA TRP A 1 5.39 -16.32 1.82
C TRP A 1 5.04 -14.92 2.29
N HIS A 2 5.84 -14.34 3.20
CA HIS A 2 5.64 -12.99 3.71
C HIS A 2 6.98 -12.27 3.96
N THR A 3 6.90 -10.96 4.13
CA THR A 3 8.03 -10.07 4.40
C THR A 3 7.81 -9.25 5.69
N TYR A 4 7.05 -9.79 6.63
CA TYR A 4 6.78 -9.12 7.89
C TYR A 4 8.07 -8.77 8.64
N GLY A 5 8.10 -7.59 9.26
CA GLY A 5 9.10 -7.24 10.25
C GLY A 5 8.95 -8.05 11.52
N ASP A 6 9.93 -8.01 12.42
CA ASP A 6 9.99 -8.88 13.59
C ASP A 6 8.74 -8.80 14.49
N SER A 7 8.20 -7.60 14.70
CA SER A 7 7.01 -7.40 15.52
C SER A 7 5.73 -7.88 14.83
N GLU A 8 5.61 -7.66 13.52
CA GLU A 8 4.48 -8.14 12.73
C GLU A 8 4.49 -9.66 12.63
N GLU A 9 5.65 -10.24 12.38
CA GLU A 9 5.82 -11.70 12.33
C GLU A 9 5.49 -12.35 13.68
N ALA A 10 5.91 -11.74 14.78
CA ALA A 10 5.57 -12.25 16.11
C ALA A 10 4.04 -12.27 16.35
N GLN A 11 3.31 -11.24 15.92
CA GLN A 11 1.85 -11.22 15.97
C GLN A 11 1.25 -12.27 15.04
N PHE A 12 1.75 -12.37 13.83
CA PHE A 12 1.27 -13.34 12.87
C PHE A 12 1.42 -14.77 13.38
N LEU A 13 2.61 -15.16 13.85
CA LEU A 13 2.90 -16.52 14.31
C LEU A 13 2.27 -16.85 15.66
N ASN A 14 2.16 -15.91 16.58
CA ASN A 14 1.70 -16.20 17.95
C ASN A 14 0.21 -15.92 18.18
N VAL A 15 -0.45 -15.18 17.30
CA VAL A 15 -1.86 -14.83 17.45
C VAL A 15 -2.69 -15.30 16.25
N VAL A 16 -2.32 -14.87 15.04
CA VAL A 16 -3.13 -15.15 13.85
C VAL A 16 -3.09 -16.62 13.47
N MET A 17 -1.90 -17.21 13.43
CA MET A 17 -1.74 -18.62 13.04
C MET A 17 -2.46 -19.60 13.99
N PRO A 18 -2.32 -19.51 15.33
CA PRO A 18 -3.08 -20.38 16.24
C PRO A 18 -4.59 -20.19 16.13
N LEU A 19 -5.06 -18.95 15.89
CA LEU A 19 -6.49 -18.71 15.66
C LEU A 19 -6.96 -19.40 14.38
N TRP A 20 -6.20 -19.25 13.28
CA TRP A 20 -6.49 -19.93 12.02
C TRP A 20 -6.57 -21.44 12.20
N GLU A 21 -5.56 -22.06 12.82
CA GLU A 21 -5.51 -23.49 13.06
C GLU A 21 -6.69 -24.01 13.91
N SER A 22 -7.16 -23.19 14.85
CA SER A 22 -8.33 -23.53 15.67
C SER A 22 -9.65 -23.51 14.88
N LEU A 23 -9.76 -22.65 13.87
CA LEU A 23 -10.93 -22.52 13.01
C LEU A 23 -10.91 -23.47 11.82
N HIS A 24 -9.71 -23.83 11.35
CA HIS A 24 -9.47 -24.64 10.16
C HIS A 24 -8.46 -25.75 10.44
N PRO A 25 -8.78 -26.71 11.32
CA PRO A 25 -7.85 -27.77 11.74
C PRO A 25 -7.45 -28.72 10.60
N GLU A 26 -8.22 -28.70 9.51
CA GLU A 26 -7.95 -29.48 8.29
C GLU A 26 -6.91 -28.84 7.36
N ILE A 27 -6.58 -27.54 7.56
CA ILE A 27 -5.63 -26.79 6.73
C ILE A 27 -4.39 -26.45 7.55
N ARG A 28 -3.27 -27.09 7.21
CA ARG A 28 -1.98 -26.74 7.78
C ARG A 28 -1.35 -25.62 6.95
N VAL A 29 -0.96 -24.53 7.60
CA VAL A 29 -0.24 -23.42 6.98
C VAL A 29 1.21 -23.41 7.43
N GLU A 30 2.13 -23.35 6.49
CA GLU A 30 3.56 -23.12 6.72
C GLU A 30 3.90 -21.66 6.35
N ALA A 31 4.17 -20.84 7.35
CA ALA A 31 4.56 -19.47 7.16
C ALA A 31 6.06 -19.37 6.90
N VAL A 32 6.45 -18.82 5.76
CA VAL A 32 7.86 -18.71 5.37
C VAL A 32 8.20 -17.23 5.15
N ARG A 33 9.05 -16.71 6.04
CA ARG A 33 9.58 -15.35 5.91
C ARG A 33 10.63 -15.29 4.82
N GLN A 34 10.55 -14.25 4.00
CA GLN A 34 11.49 -13.96 2.93
C GLN A 34 12.17 -12.61 3.16
N ASP A 35 13.38 -12.46 2.61
CA ASP A 35 14.08 -11.18 2.60
C ASP A 35 13.38 -10.18 1.70
N SER A 36 12.96 -9.03 2.26
CA SER A 36 12.20 -8.01 1.52
C SER A 36 12.96 -7.41 0.34
N SER A 37 14.29 -7.35 0.42
CA SER A 37 15.13 -6.78 -0.64
C SER A 37 15.18 -7.65 -1.90
N GLN A 38 14.96 -8.97 -1.77
CA GLN A 38 14.99 -9.92 -2.87
C GLN A 38 13.61 -10.48 -3.22
N TYR A 39 12.58 -10.15 -2.44
CA TYR A 39 11.28 -10.77 -2.50
C TYR A 39 10.62 -10.68 -3.89
N HIS A 40 10.67 -9.51 -4.52
CA HIS A 40 10.15 -9.32 -5.87
C HIS A 40 10.78 -10.30 -6.86
N GLN A 41 12.11 -10.41 -6.85
CA GLN A 41 12.83 -11.30 -7.75
C GLN A 41 12.50 -12.77 -7.46
N MET A 42 12.38 -13.15 -6.19
CA MET A 42 12.03 -14.51 -5.78
C MET A 42 10.63 -14.90 -6.25
N ILE A 43 9.64 -14.03 -6.07
CA ILE A 43 8.27 -14.26 -6.54
C ILE A 43 8.25 -14.44 -8.07
N VAL A 44 8.84 -13.50 -8.81
CA VAL A 44 8.83 -13.55 -10.28
C VAL A 44 9.53 -14.80 -10.81
N THR A 45 10.66 -15.19 -10.23
CA THR A 45 11.39 -16.40 -10.66
C THR A 45 10.67 -17.69 -10.28
N SER A 46 9.75 -17.66 -9.31
CA SER A 46 8.96 -18.83 -8.94
C SER A 46 7.81 -19.13 -9.92
N PHE A 47 7.38 -18.15 -10.71
CA PHE A 47 6.26 -18.33 -11.64
C PHE A 47 6.54 -19.42 -12.67
N GLY A 48 5.60 -20.36 -12.80
CA GLY A 48 5.70 -21.45 -13.75
C GLY A 48 6.70 -22.56 -13.41
N THR A 49 7.40 -22.48 -12.26
CA THR A 49 8.39 -23.49 -11.85
C THR A 49 7.80 -24.58 -10.97
N GLY A 50 6.60 -24.42 -10.46
CA GLY A 50 6.01 -25.27 -9.43
C GLY A 50 6.59 -25.03 -8.03
N MET A 51 7.38 -23.98 -7.84
CA MET A 51 7.99 -23.59 -6.55
C MET A 51 7.35 -22.32 -5.96
N SER A 52 6.30 -21.80 -6.61
CA SER A 52 5.54 -20.65 -6.08
C SER A 52 4.84 -21.03 -4.77
N PRO A 53 4.71 -20.09 -3.82
CA PRO A 53 3.87 -20.31 -2.65
C PRO A 53 2.39 -20.39 -3.05
N ASP A 54 1.57 -21.05 -2.23
CA ASP A 54 0.11 -21.04 -2.40
C ASP A 54 -0.47 -19.64 -2.13
N VAL A 55 0.09 -18.95 -1.14
CA VAL A 55 -0.30 -17.58 -0.76
C VAL A 55 0.95 -16.72 -0.57
N ALA A 56 0.92 -15.51 -1.09
CA ALA A 56 1.99 -14.53 -0.94
C ALA A 56 1.47 -13.18 -0.46
N ARG A 57 2.16 -12.56 0.50
CA ARG A 57 1.95 -11.14 0.82
C ARG A 57 2.64 -10.31 -0.25
N VAL A 58 1.90 -9.50 -0.97
CA VAL A 58 2.40 -8.74 -2.11
C VAL A 58 2.15 -7.24 -1.91
N ASP A 59 3.12 -6.42 -2.27
CA ASP A 59 2.95 -4.97 -2.33
C ASP A 59 2.03 -4.58 -3.50
N ILE A 60 1.16 -3.60 -3.28
CA ILE A 60 0.18 -3.12 -4.28
C ILE A 60 0.83 -2.71 -5.60
N ALA A 61 2.06 -2.20 -5.58
CA ALA A 61 2.81 -1.79 -6.76
C ALA A 61 3.10 -2.97 -7.72
N ASN A 62 3.05 -4.20 -7.24
CA ASN A 62 3.43 -5.39 -8.01
C ASN A 62 2.21 -6.20 -8.52
N ILE A 63 1.01 -5.95 -8.03
CA ILE A 63 -0.18 -6.76 -8.35
C ILE A 63 -0.41 -6.85 -9.87
N ALA A 64 -0.48 -5.70 -10.55
CA ALA A 64 -0.72 -5.66 -12.00
C ALA A 64 0.38 -6.37 -12.79
N ALA A 65 1.65 -6.20 -12.37
CA ALA A 65 2.79 -6.83 -13.04
C ALA A 65 2.77 -8.37 -12.88
N TYR A 66 2.44 -8.87 -11.70
CA TYR A 66 2.36 -10.30 -11.43
C TYR A 66 1.15 -10.94 -12.10
N ALA A 67 0.00 -10.26 -12.07
CA ALA A 67 -1.20 -10.71 -12.79
C ALA A 67 -0.97 -10.80 -14.30
N LYS A 68 -0.31 -9.78 -14.89
CA LYS A 68 0.06 -9.78 -16.31
C LYS A 68 0.96 -10.94 -16.70
N GLN A 69 1.84 -11.37 -15.81
CA GLN A 69 2.75 -12.50 -16.02
C GLN A 69 2.08 -13.86 -15.76
N GLY A 70 0.82 -13.88 -15.32
CA GLY A 70 0.12 -15.11 -14.98
C GLY A 70 0.59 -15.74 -13.65
N GLY A 71 1.27 -14.96 -12.81
CA GLY A 71 1.78 -15.42 -11.51
C GLY A 71 0.75 -15.38 -10.37
N LEU A 72 -0.43 -14.79 -10.59
CA LEU A 72 -1.50 -14.69 -9.60
C LEU A 72 -2.78 -15.33 -10.16
N ALA A 73 -3.51 -16.04 -9.31
CA ALA A 73 -4.86 -16.51 -9.61
C ALA A 73 -5.85 -15.34 -9.50
N ALA A 74 -6.79 -15.24 -10.43
CA ALA A 74 -7.87 -14.26 -10.35
C ALA A 74 -8.89 -14.71 -9.29
N LEU A 75 -8.88 -14.07 -8.13
CA LEU A 75 -9.78 -14.42 -7.01
C LEU A 75 -11.25 -14.15 -7.36
N SER A 76 -11.52 -13.17 -8.20
CA SER A 76 -12.87 -12.87 -8.70
C SER A 76 -13.49 -13.96 -9.58
N ASP A 77 -12.72 -14.96 -10.00
CA ASP A 77 -13.25 -16.12 -10.73
C ASP A 77 -13.82 -17.20 -9.77
N TYR A 78 -13.64 -17.06 -8.46
CA TYR A 78 -14.18 -17.97 -7.45
C TYR A 78 -15.57 -17.52 -6.99
N PRO A 79 -16.50 -18.46 -6.74
CA PRO A 79 -17.91 -18.14 -6.51
C PRO A 79 -18.19 -17.37 -5.22
N ASP A 80 -17.37 -17.52 -4.21
CA ASP A 80 -17.48 -16.87 -2.89
C ASP A 80 -16.82 -15.47 -2.82
N PHE A 81 -16.11 -15.08 -3.90
CA PHE A 81 -15.39 -13.80 -3.92
C PHE A 81 -16.31 -12.60 -3.68
N ALA A 82 -17.52 -12.59 -4.25
CA ALA A 82 -18.44 -11.47 -4.13
C ALA A 82 -18.88 -11.23 -2.67
N GLU A 83 -19.14 -12.30 -1.91
CA GLU A 83 -19.48 -12.23 -0.50
C GLU A 83 -18.27 -11.76 0.34
N LEU A 84 -17.12 -12.36 0.10
CA LEU A 84 -15.90 -12.06 0.81
C LEU A 84 -15.47 -10.60 0.57
N SER A 85 -15.47 -10.15 -0.68
CA SER A 85 -15.05 -8.80 -1.06
C SER A 85 -15.94 -7.70 -0.49
N ALA A 86 -17.21 -7.97 -0.23
CA ALA A 86 -18.15 -7.01 0.37
C ALA A 86 -17.75 -6.56 1.80
N SER A 87 -16.87 -7.28 2.48
CA SER A 87 -16.35 -6.92 3.80
C SER A 87 -15.18 -5.92 3.75
N TYR A 88 -14.65 -5.63 2.57
CA TYR A 88 -13.50 -4.74 2.39
C TYR A 88 -13.92 -3.33 1.98
N LEU A 89 -13.07 -2.35 2.30
CA LEU A 89 -13.23 -0.99 1.78
C LEU A 89 -12.89 -0.94 0.29
N ASP A 90 -13.66 -0.17 -0.48
CA ASP A 90 -13.52 -0.08 -1.93
C ASP A 90 -12.11 0.37 -2.38
N ALA A 91 -11.57 1.41 -1.75
CA ALA A 91 -10.29 1.97 -2.15
C ALA A 91 -9.11 0.97 -1.97
N PRO A 92 -8.90 0.33 -0.81
CA PRO A 92 -7.91 -0.75 -0.69
C PRO A 92 -8.18 -1.93 -1.61
N LEU A 93 -9.44 -2.35 -1.77
CA LEU A 93 -9.78 -3.47 -2.64
C LEU A 93 -9.42 -3.17 -4.11
N SER A 94 -9.68 -1.95 -4.58
CA SER A 94 -9.40 -1.53 -5.95
C SER A 94 -7.91 -1.63 -6.33
N THR A 95 -7.00 -1.58 -5.38
CA THR A 95 -5.56 -1.75 -5.64
C THR A 95 -5.19 -3.16 -6.14
N ASN A 96 -6.09 -4.13 -5.96
CA ASN A 96 -5.93 -5.50 -6.42
C ASN A 96 -6.61 -5.78 -7.77
N LEU A 97 -7.18 -4.74 -8.40
CA LEU A 97 -7.89 -4.84 -9.67
C LEU A 97 -6.91 -4.69 -10.84
N TYR A 98 -6.91 -5.65 -11.76
CA TYR A 98 -6.19 -5.56 -13.01
C TYR A 98 -7.05 -6.15 -14.15
N GLN A 99 -7.27 -5.37 -15.22
CA GLN A 99 -8.07 -5.75 -16.39
C GLN A 99 -9.45 -6.36 -16.05
N GLY A 100 -10.15 -5.76 -15.08
CA GLY A 100 -11.49 -6.18 -14.68
C GLY A 100 -11.57 -7.40 -13.75
N LYS A 101 -10.43 -7.90 -13.28
CA LYS A 101 -10.35 -9.02 -12.33
C LYS A 101 -9.56 -8.65 -11.09
N TYR A 102 -9.95 -9.20 -9.94
CA TYR A 102 -9.24 -9.04 -8.68
C TYR A 102 -8.27 -10.21 -8.44
N TYR A 103 -7.04 -9.88 -8.12
CA TYR A 103 -5.94 -10.85 -7.94
C TYR A 103 -5.42 -10.95 -6.50
N GLY A 104 -6.05 -10.26 -5.60
CA GLY A 104 -5.71 -10.27 -4.18
C GLY A 104 -6.81 -9.67 -3.32
N LEU A 105 -6.60 -9.75 -2.01
CA LEU A 105 -7.40 -9.08 -0.99
C LEU A 105 -6.49 -8.17 -0.17
N PRO A 106 -6.93 -6.94 0.15
CA PRO A 106 -6.12 -6.04 0.94
C PRO A 106 -5.98 -6.56 2.38
N LEU A 107 -4.76 -6.64 2.86
CA LEU A 107 -4.45 -7.07 4.23
C LEU A 107 -4.49 -5.87 5.18
N ASP A 108 -3.84 -4.79 4.77
CA ASP A 108 -3.74 -3.54 5.51
C ASP A 108 -3.73 -2.35 4.53
N THR A 109 -3.89 -1.16 5.06
CA THR A 109 -3.70 0.09 4.31
C THR A 109 -3.06 1.12 5.22
N ASN A 110 -2.34 2.05 4.63
CA ASN A 110 -1.74 3.17 5.33
C ASN A 110 -2.00 4.49 4.59
N CYS A 111 -1.75 5.59 5.25
CA CYS A 111 -1.84 6.91 4.66
C CYS A 111 -0.72 7.81 5.17
N LYS A 112 -0.43 8.84 4.42
CA LYS A 112 0.38 9.95 4.92
C LYS A 112 -0.48 10.85 5.79
N ALA A 113 0.10 11.31 6.90
CA ALA A 113 -0.52 12.29 7.78
C ALA A 113 0.49 13.37 8.16
N ALA A 114 0.01 14.60 8.25
CA ALA A 114 0.82 15.69 8.75
C ALA A 114 0.79 15.69 10.29
N VAL A 115 1.96 15.62 10.91
CA VAL A 115 2.13 15.83 12.35
C VAL A 115 2.51 17.28 12.58
N VAL A 116 1.63 18.02 13.25
CA VAL A 116 1.79 19.46 13.45
C VAL A 116 2.28 19.77 14.85
N ASN A 117 3.39 20.51 14.95
CA ASN A 117 3.85 21.05 16.21
C ASN A 117 3.07 22.32 16.56
N THR A 118 2.09 22.19 17.44
CA THR A 118 1.20 23.28 17.84
C THR A 118 1.92 24.42 18.58
N ASN A 119 3.05 24.16 19.21
CA ASN A 119 3.84 25.23 19.84
C ASN A 119 4.47 26.14 18.77
N VAL A 120 4.95 25.54 17.68
CA VAL A 120 5.47 26.31 16.53
C VAL A 120 4.39 27.14 15.86
N LEU A 121 3.17 26.61 15.72
CA LEU A 121 2.06 27.43 15.21
C LEU A 121 1.80 28.65 16.08
N LYS A 122 1.77 28.48 17.40
CA LYS A 122 1.60 29.59 18.35
C LYS A 122 2.70 30.63 18.26
N GLU A 123 3.95 30.19 18.13
CA GLU A 123 5.11 31.11 17.93
C GLU A 123 4.97 31.93 16.63
N LEU A 124 4.31 31.38 15.62
CA LEU A 124 4.02 32.04 14.35
C LEU A 124 2.75 32.91 14.39
N GLY A 125 2.02 32.93 15.51
CA GLY A 125 0.75 33.62 15.63
C GLY A 125 -0.38 32.95 14.84
N ILE A 126 -0.28 31.62 14.61
CA ILE A 126 -1.26 30.82 13.88
C ILE A 126 -2.09 30.07 14.92
N ASP A 127 -3.34 30.45 15.08
CA ASP A 127 -4.23 29.85 16.08
C ASP A 127 -4.84 28.51 15.60
N GLU A 128 -5.02 28.34 14.29
CA GLU A 128 -5.59 27.15 13.68
C GLU A 128 -4.63 26.55 12.64
N ILE A 129 -4.71 25.24 12.43
CA ILE A 129 -3.92 24.57 11.38
C ILE A 129 -4.39 25.10 10.02
N PRO A 130 -3.47 25.58 9.16
CA PRO A 130 -3.82 26.05 7.83
C PRO A 130 -4.61 24.99 7.04
N ALA A 131 -5.70 25.40 6.41
CA ALA A 131 -6.58 24.48 5.68
C ALA A 131 -6.03 24.12 4.30
N THR A 132 -5.19 24.99 3.73
CA THR A 132 -4.58 24.78 2.40
C THR A 132 -3.06 24.81 2.48
N MET A 133 -2.41 24.25 1.45
CA MET A 133 -0.95 24.30 1.35
C MET A 133 -0.46 25.73 1.10
N GLU A 134 -1.20 26.53 0.39
CA GLU A 134 -0.87 27.95 0.15
C GLU A 134 -0.83 28.73 1.45
N GLU A 135 -1.85 28.59 2.29
CA GLU A 135 -1.89 29.22 3.63
C GLU A 135 -0.72 28.75 4.50
N PHE A 136 -0.42 27.45 4.45
CA PHE A 136 0.72 26.88 5.17
C PHE A 136 2.05 27.46 4.68
N ILE A 137 2.26 27.57 3.36
CA ILE A 137 3.48 28.14 2.77
C ILE A 137 3.64 29.60 3.16
N GLU A 138 2.58 30.41 3.12
CA GLU A 138 2.64 31.82 3.54
C GLU A 138 2.99 31.96 5.02
N ALA A 139 2.37 31.16 5.87
CA ALA A 139 2.68 31.15 7.29
C ALA A 139 4.13 30.71 7.55
N ALA A 140 4.61 29.71 6.83
CA ALA A 140 5.95 29.16 6.96
C ALA A 140 7.07 30.13 6.54
N LYS A 141 6.82 31.01 5.55
CA LYS A 141 7.79 32.00 5.06
C LYS A 141 8.29 32.94 6.15
N THR A 142 7.48 33.19 7.17
CA THR A 142 7.83 34.13 8.25
C THR A 142 8.87 33.59 9.21
N ARG A 143 9.08 32.27 9.25
CA ARG A 143 9.93 31.61 10.26
C ARG A 143 11.41 31.66 9.94
N GLY A 144 11.80 31.74 8.67
CA GLY A 144 13.20 31.77 8.24
C GLY A 144 13.99 30.45 8.49
N THR A 145 13.30 29.36 8.87
CA THR A 145 13.86 28.02 9.06
C THR A 145 12.96 26.96 8.41
N TYR A 146 13.35 25.68 8.53
CA TYR A 146 12.52 24.58 7.99
C TYR A 146 11.17 24.52 8.70
N SER A 147 10.10 24.53 7.92
CA SER A 147 8.73 24.50 8.41
C SER A 147 8.00 23.22 8.01
N LEU A 148 8.48 22.52 7.00
CA LEU A 148 7.99 21.23 6.57
C LEU A 148 9.16 20.24 6.50
N ASN A 149 9.00 19.09 7.12
CA ASN A 149 9.90 17.97 6.98
C ASN A 149 9.18 16.82 6.29
N VAL A 150 9.74 16.32 5.20
CA VAL A 150 9.28 15.12 4.50
C VAL A 150 10.26 13.98 4.75
N SER A 151 9.74 12.76 4.83
CA SER A 151 10.55 11.58 5.16
C SER A 151 11.55 11.21 4.07
N GLY A 152 11.30 11.62 2.84
CA GLY A 152 12.14 11.33 1.68
C GLY A 152 11.69 12.06 0.43
N VAL A 153 12.34 11.74 -0.68
CA VAL A 153 12.06 12.31 -2.01
C VAL A 153 11.69 11.22 -3.02
N GLY A 154 11.42 10.02 -2.55
CA GLY A 154 10.92 8.92 -3.38
C GLY A 154 9.45 9.10 -3.76
N ASP A 155 8.97 8.27 -4.66
CA ASP A 155 7.61 8.33 -5.20
C ASP A 155 6.56 8.34 -4.08
N TRP A 156 6.68 7.45 -3.12
CA TRP A 156 5.79 7.36 -1.97
C TRP A 156 5.71 8.66 -1.15
N ASP A 157 6.82 9.37 -1.03
CA ASP A 157 6.89 10.61 -0.26
C ASP A 157 6.35 11.82 -1.04
N MET A 158 6.50 11.80 -2.38
CA MET A 158 6.19 12.94 -3.23
C MET A 158 4.79 12.90 -3.85
N TYR A 159 4.17 11.74 -4.03
CA TYR A 159 2.82 11.62 -4.62
C TYR A 159 1.75 12.46 -3.93
N PRO A 160 1.67 12.59 -2.59
CA PRO A 160 0.67 13.45 -1.97
C PRO A 160 0.75 14.90 -2.43
N TYR A 161 1.96 15.42 -2.61
CA TYR A 161 2.17 16.80 -3.10
C TYR A 161 1.83 16.92 -4.58
N PHE A 162 2.21 15.93 -5.39
CA PHE A 162 1.87 15.89 -6.80
C PHE A 162 0.35 15.95 -7.02
N TRP A 163 -0.41 15.14 -6.31
CA TRP A 163 -1.88 15.14 -6.39
C TRP A 163 -2.51 16.40 -5.79
N LEU A 164 -1.94 16.93 -4.72
CA LEU A 164 -2.41 18.18 -4.11
C LEU A 164 -2.40 19.35 -5.11
N PHE A 165 -1.42 19.38 -6.00
CA PHE A 165 -1.31 20.38 -7.05
C PHE A 165 -1.98 19.97 -8.37
N GLY A 166 -2.85 18.98 -8.35
CA GLY A 166 -3.66 18.56 -9.50
C GLY A 166 -2.93 17.64 -10.48
N GLY A 167 -1.80 17.07 -10.09
CA GLY A 167 -1.07 16.12 -10.92
C GLY A 167 -1.86 14.85 -11.19
N VAL A 168 -1.76 14.31 -12.40
CA VAL A 168 -2.40 13.07 -12.84
C VAL A 168 -1.35 12.18 -13.48
N LEU A 169 -1.24 10.92 -13.03
CA LEU A 169 -0.23 9.99 -13.54
C LEU A 169 -0.67 9.22 -14.79
N THR A 170 -1.97 8.89 -14.84
CA THR A 170 -2.54 8.07 -15.91
C THR A 170 -3.95 8.53 -16.24
N ASP A 171 -4.47 8.08 -17.38
CA ASP A 171 -5.91 8.11 -17.66
C ASP A 171 -6.69 7.17 -16.71
N ASP A 172 -8.01 7.29 -16.69
CA ASP A 172 -8.91 6.48 -15.85
C ASP A 172 -8.82 4.97 -16.15
N GLY A 173 -8.38 4.60 -17.35
CA GLY A 173 -8.20 3.21 -17.77
C GLY A 173 -6.82 2.65 -17.49
N PHE A 174 -5.90 3.43 -16.94
CA PHE A 174 -4.48 3.07 -16.73
C PHE A 174 -3.78 2.62 -18.02
N THR A 175 -4.22 3.14 -19.17
CA THR A 175 -3.72 2.74 -20.50
C THR A 175 -2.68 3.71 -21.03
N THR A 176 -2.73 4.95 -20.62
CA THR A 176 -1.83 6.00 -21.07
C THR A 176 -1.24 6.73 -19.87
N ALA A 177 0.07 6.88 -19.84
CA ALA A 177 0.71 7.77 -18.89
C ALA A 177 0.40 9.22 -19.30
N SER A 178 -0.33 9.94 -18.47
CA SER A 178 -0.64 11.34 -18.64
C SER A 178 0.07 12.13 -17.56
N GLY A 179 1.39 12.26 -17.64
CA GLY A 179 2.13 13.00 -16.62
C GLY A 179 2.06 14.50 -16.86
N TYR A 180 1.78 15.27 -15.84
CA TYR A 180 2.14 16.66 -15.76
C TYR A 180 3.66 16.72 -15.52
N LEU A 181 4.42 16.46 -16.54
CA LEU A 181 5.87 16.62 -16.55
C LEU A 181 6.32 17.59 -17.65
N ASP A 182 5.40 18.44 -18.08
CA ASP A 182 5.69 19.55 -18.97
C ASP A 182 5.99 20.83 -18.18
#